data_4e13e05a1ecf42fe1c5c75c481044580
#
_entry.id   4e13e05a1ecf42fe1c5c75c481044580
#
_cell.length_a   1.000
_cell.length_b   1.000
_cell.length_c   1.000
_cell.angle_alpha   90.00
_cell.angle_beta   90.00
_cell.angle_gamma   90.00
#
_symmetry.space_group_name_H-M   'P 1'
#
loop_
_entity.id
_entity.type
_entity.pdbx_description
1 polymer ?
#
loop_
_entity_poly.entity_id
_entity_poly.type
_entity_poly.pdbx_seq_one_letter_code
_entity_poly.pdbx_strand_id
1 'polypeptide(L)'
;MDINTKKLKKNAFRITKERGITASRVRVPGGHLDAEILGMVQEIAEKYGNGKVHITSRQGFEILGIKFENIDDVNKMLEPIIEKLDINKEDGVSGYSAAGTRNVSACIGNAVCPFANYKTSDFAKKIEKAIFPNDLHVKIALTGCPNDCAKVRMHDFGIIGMTEPQYDESRCVNCQACVRACKKLSVGALSVENYKIVRNTEKCIGCGVCVEKCPTRAFTRSKEKYYKLTIMGRTGKKNPRLGEDFIIWADEENIIKIILNTYKFTKEYIAKDAPGGKEHIGYIVDRVGFDEFKKWALDGVEFGPKAIIKDRVYWNGINFNSIDNE
;
A
#
# COMPACT_ATOMS: atom_id res chain seq x y z
N MET A 1 -9.11 -12.05 35.96
CA MET A 1 -9.86 -11.09 35.13
C MET A 1 -10.13 -11.69 33.78
N ASP A 2 -11.38 -11.89 33.41
CA ASP A 2 -11.75 -12.30 32.06
C ASP A 2 -11.69 -11.07 31.16
N ILE A 3 -10.63 -10.97 30.37
CA ILE A 3 -10.41 -9.84 29.49
C ILE A 3 -11.18 -10.05 28.19
N ASN A 4 -12.01 -9.09 27.88
CA ASN A 4 -12.69 -9.04 26.59
C ASN A 4 -11.66 -8.83 25.45
N THR A 5 -11.28 -9.94 24.81
CA THR A 5 -10.26 -9.94 23.76
C THR A 5 -10.64 -9.14 22.51
N LYS A 6 -11.95 -8.91 22.29
CA LYS A 6 -12.43 -8.02 21.22
C LYS A 6 -12.15 -6.55 21.58
N LYS A 7 -12.43 -6.15 22.82
CA LYS A 7 -12.16 -4.81 23.33
C LYS A 7 -10.66 -4.53 23.32
N LEU A 8 -9.82 -5.52 23.71
CA LEU A 8 -8.36 -5.41 23.67
C LEU A 8 -7.84 -5.07 22.26
N LYS A 9 -8.32 -5.80 21.24
CA LYS A 9 -7.92 -5.57 19.84
C LYS A 9 -8.39 -4.22 19.29
N LYS A 10 -9.50 -3.70 19.76
CA LYS A 10 -9.99 -2.37 19.36
C LYS A 10 -9.16 -1.21 19.95
N ASN A 11 -8.39 -1.47 21.00
CA ASN A 11 -7.56 -0.48 21.68
C ASN A 11 -6.05 -0.66 21.39
N ALA A 12 -5.66 -1.04 20.18
CA ALA A 12 -4.28 -1.22 19.73
C ALA A 12 -3.47 -2.35 20.41
N PHE A 13 -4.11 -3.17 21.24
CA PHE A 13 -3.43 -4.26 21.94
C PHE A 13 -3.69 -5.62 21.29
N ARG A 14 -2.69 -6.50 21.40
CA ARG A 14 -2.73 -7.85 20.84
C ARG A 14 -2.78 -8.90 21.95
N ILE A 15 -3.50 -9.98 21.68
CA ILE A 15 -3.41 -11.18 22.50
C ILE A 15 -2.02 -11.80 22.24
N THR A 16 -1.33 -12.17 23.31
CA THR A 16 -0.08 -12.91 23.29
C THR A 16 -0.30 -14.38 23.71
N LYS A 17 0.75 -15.18 23.67
CA LYS A 17 0.70 -16.57 24.18
C LYS A 17 0.69 -16.62 25.71
N GLU A 18 1.22 -15.59 26.35
CA GLU A 18 1.33 -15.49 27.79
C GLU A 18 0.08 -14.83 28.37
N ARG A 19 -0.56 -15.50 29.35
CA ARG A 19 -1.78 -14.99 30.01
C ARG A 19 -1.44 -13.76 30.87
N GLY A 20 -2.23 -12.71 30.73
CA GLY A 20 -2.01 -11.44 31.48
C GLY A 20 -1.04 -10.48 30.79
N ILE A 21 -0.38 -10.90 29.72
CA ILE A 21 0.54 -10.08 28.95
C ILE A 21 -0.04 -9.75 27.58
N THR A 22 0.19 -8.52 27.13
CA THR A 22 -0.20 -8.02 25.81
C THR A 22 0.97 -7.32 25.11
N ALA A 23 0.77 -6.94 23.87
CA ALA A 23 1.66 -6.06 23.11
C ALA A 23 0.84 -4.94 22.50
N SER A 24 1.29 -3.71 22.64
CA SER A 24 0.72 -2.58 21.92
C SER A 24 1.24 -2.53 20.50
N ARG A 25 0.36 -2.29 19.52
CA ARG A 25 0.73 -2.13 18.10
C ARG A 25 0.50 -0.69 17.68
N VAL A 26 1.54 -0.02 17.24
CA VAL A 26 1.48 1.34 16.71
C VAL A 26 1.53 1.32 15.19
N ARG A 27 0.58 2.04 14.58
CA ARG A 27 0.52 2.25 13.12
C ARG A 27 1.50 3.36 12.76
N VAL A 28 2.19 3.19 11.62
CA VAL A 28 3.06 4.21 11.04
C VAL A 28 2.75 4.27 9.55
N PRO A 29 1.75 5.07 9.14
CA PRO A 29 1.35 5.16 7.74
C PRO A 29 2.51 5.58 6.84
N GLY A 30 2.80 4.74 5.82
CA GLY A 30 3.92 4.97 4.92
C GLY A 30 5.31 4.72 5.51
N GLY A 31 5.42 4.24 6.75
CA GLY A 31 6.68 3.87 7.38
C GLY A 31 7.61 5.05 7.75
N HIS A 32 7.11 6.29 7.69
CA HIS A 32 7.87 7.49 8.06
C HIS A 32 7.37 8.06 9.38
N LEU A 33 8.30 8.33 10.28
CA LEU A 33 8.04 8.96 11.57
C LEU A 33 9.21 9.86 11.97
N ASP A 34 8.96 10.81 12.82
CA ASP A 34 9.99 11.68 13.39
C ASP A 34 10.83 10.92 14.43
N ALA A 35 12.12 11.19 14.48
CA ALA A 35 13.04 10.50 15.39
C ALA A 35 12.64 10.62 16.87
N GLU A 36 12.01 11.72 17.25
CA GLU A 36 11.46 11.94 18.60
C GLU A 36 10.49 10.83 19.03
N ILE A 37 9.68 10.32 18.10
CA ILE A 37 8.72 9.24 18.37
C ILE A 37 9.44 7.97 18.84
N LEU A 38 10.65 7.70 18.34
CA LEU A 38 11.44 6.54 18.78
C LEU A 38 11.82 6.64 20.25
N GLY A 39 12.15 7.86 20.76
CA GLY A 39 12.41 8.10 22.18
C GLY A 39 11.17 7.86 23.04
N MET A 40 10.00 8.32 22.58
CA MET A 40 8.73 8.08 23.28
C MET A 40 8.38 6.58 23.33
N VAL A 41 8.63 5.85 22.25
CA VAL A 41 8.41 4.39 22.18
C VAL A 41 9.37 3.65 23.12
N GLN A 42 10.64 4.09 23.18
CA GLN A 42 11.63 3.53 24.09
C GLN A 42 11.16 3.68 25.55
N GLU A 43 10.74 4.88 25.95
CA GLU A 43 10.26 5.13 27.32
C GLU A 43 9.09 4.19 27.70
N ILE A 44 8.11 4.00 26.81
CA ILE A 44 7.00 3.08 27.06
C ILE A 44 7.51 1.64 27.18
N ALA A 45 8.42 1.23 26.32
CA ALA A 45 8.94 -0.14 26.30
C ALA A 45 9.75 -0.48 27.56
N GLU A 46 10.52 0.47 28.09
CA GLU A 46 11.31 0.32 29.30
C GLU A 46 10.44 0.35 30.56
N LYS A 47 9.46 1.26 30.61
CA LYS A 47 8.63 1.47 31.81
C LYS A 47 7.52 0.43 31.98
N TYR A 48 6.86 0.04 30.90
CA TYR A 48 5.66 -0.80 30.96
C TYR A 48 5.77 -2.11 30.19
N GLY A 49 6.75 -2.22 29.32
CA GLY A 49 7.05 -3.42 28.52
C GLY A 49 8.18 -4.25 29.10
N ASN A 50 8.81 -5.03 28.22
CA ASN A 50 10.01 -5.81 28.54
C ASN A 50 11.30 -5.23 27.92
N GLY A 51 11.31 -3.93 27.62
CA GLY A 51 12.43 -3.23 26.98
C GLY A 51 12.63 -3.55 25.50
N LYS A 52 11.70 -4.26 24.86
CA LYS A 52 11.83 -4.69 23.45
C LYS A 52 10.72 -4.11 22.59
N VAL A 53 11.11 -3.70 21.37
CA VAL A 53 10.21 -3.23 20.33
C VAL A 53 10.40 -4.11 19.08
N HIS A 54 9.29 -4.54 18.47
CA HIS A 54 9.28 -5.31 17.23
C HIS A 54 8.81 -4.45 16.07
N ILE A 55 9.62 -4.34 15.01
CA ILE A 55 9.24 -3.70 13.76
C ILE A 55 8.39 -4.68 12.95
N THR A 56 7.16 -4.30 12.65
CA THR A 56 6.24 -5.17 11.93
C THR A 56 6.51 -5.21 10.43
N SER A 57 6.12 -6.28 9.76
CA SER A 57 6.21 -6.40 8.29
C SER A 57 5.40 -5.34 7.54
N ARG A 58 4.59 -4.53 8.24
CA ARG A 58 3.82 -3.42 7.70
C ARG A 58 4.28 -2.06 8.18
N GLN A 59 5.57 -1.98 8.58
CA GLN A 59 6.23 -0.72 8.94
C GLN A 59 5.69 -0.03 10.20
N GLY A 60 4.78 -0.65 10.94
CA GLY A 60 4.47 -0.23 12.29
C GLY A 60 5.40 -0.91 13.29
N PHE A 61 5.21 -0.65 14.57
CA PHE A 61 5.95 -1.34 15.62
C PHE A 61 5.03 -1.90 16.70
N GLU A 62 5.56 -2.84 17.48
CA GLU A 62 4.88 -3.43 18.63
C GLU A 62 5.77 -3.30 19.85
N ILE A 63 5.22 -2.77 20.94
CA ILE A 63 5.86 -2.72 22.26
C ILE A 63 5.45 -4.00 22.99
N LEU A 64 6.43 -4.79 23.37
CA LEU A 64 6.21 -6.14 23.90
C LEU A 64 6.19 -6.18 25.42
N GLY A 65 5.49 -7.17 26.00
CA GLY A 65 5.56 -7.48 27.41
C GLY A 65 4.74 -6.59 28.33
N ILE A 66 3.74 -5.88 27.80
CA ILE A 66 2.86 -4.99 28.59
C ILE A 66 1.89 -5.86 29.38
N LYS A 67 1.82 -5.64 30.71
CA LYS A 67 0.83 -6.27 31.56
C LYS A 67 -0.53 -5.63 31.35
N PHE A 68 -1.62 -6.41 31.52
CA PHE A 68 -2.98 -5.90 31.34
C PHE A 68 -3.33 -4.75 32.29
N GLU A 69 -2.78 -4.75 33.50
CA GLU A 69 -2.98 -3.68 34.49
C GLU A 69 -2.44 -2.32 34.04
N ASN A 70 -1.46 -2.29 33.13
CA ASN A 70 -0.79 -1.09 32.64
C ASN A 70 -1.41 -0.53 31.34
N ILE A 71 -2.46 -1.15 30.79
CA ILE A 71 -3.04 -0.76 29.48
C ILE A 71 -3.46 0.71 29.46
N ASP A 72 -4.12 1.18 30.51
CA ASP A 72 -4.63 2.56 30.57
C ASP A 72 -3.50 3.59 30.64
N ASP A 73 -2.43 3.28 31.35
CA ASP A 73 -1.25 4.16 31.42
C ASP A 73 -0.46 4.17 30.12
N VAL A 74 -0.33 3.00 29.47
CA VAL A 74 0.28 2.91 28.15
C VAL A 74 -0.54 3.68 27.13
N ASN A 75 -1.87 3.62 27.16
CA ASN A 75 -2.72 4.41 26.28
C ASN A 75 -2.49 5.92 26.44
N LYS A 76 -2.36 6.42 27.67
CA LYS A 76 -2.04 7.83 27.92
C LYS A 76 -0.70 8.23 27.31
N MET A 77 0.32 7.37 27.43
CA MET A 77 1.63 7.64 26.83
C MET A 77 1.66 7.49 25.31
N LEU A 78 0.78 6.67 24.73
CA LEU A 78 0.63 6.54 23.27
C LEU A 78 -0.08 7.74 22.64
N GLU A 79 -0.88 8.49 23.40
CA GLU A 79 -1.68 9.61 22.88
C GLU A 79 -0.85 10.61 22.06
N PRO A 80 0.25 11.19 22.57
CA PRO A 80 1.07 12.13 21.82
C PRO A 80 1.74 11.49 20.60
N ILE A 81 2.02 10.19 20.61
CA ILE A 81 2.54 9.47 19.45
C ILE A 81 1.48 9.38 18.35
N ILE A 82 0.24 9.05 18.71
CA ILE A 82 -0.90 8.95 17.79
C ILE A 82 -1.19 10.31 17.16
N GLU A 83 -1.12 11.38 17.93
CA GLU A 83 -1.30 12.76 17.46
C GLU A 83 -0.20 13.17 16.48
N LYS A 84 1.08 12.93 16.83
CA LYS A 84 2.22 13.22 15.93
C LYS A 84 2.17 12.41 14.63
N LEU A 85 1.68 11.18 14.67
CA LEU A 85 1.50 10.34 13.48
C LEU A 85 0.22 10.66 12.70
N ASP A 86 -0.61 11.56 13.23
CA ASP A 86 -1.87 12.01 12.64
C ASP A 86 -2.83 10.83 12.32
N ILE A 87 -2.97 9.90 13.28
CA ILE A 87 -3.81 8.72 13.15
C ILE A 87 -5.22 9.04 13.64
N ASN A 88 -6.22 8.72 12.81
CA ASN A 88 -7.62 8.86 13.19
C ASN A 88 -7.97 7.93 14.37
N LYS A 89 -8.85 8.41 15.25
CA LYS A 89 -9.41 7.65 16.37
C LYS A 89 -10.90 7.45 16.18
N GLU A 90 -11.45 6.42 16.83
CA GLU A 90 -12.90 6.30 17.00
C GLU A 90 -13.33 7.15 18.20
N ASP A 91 -14.48 7.84 18.07
CA ASP A 91 -15.02 8.66 19.15
C ASP A 91 -15.34 7.82 20.40
N GLY A 92 -14.96 8.33 21.57
CA GLY A 92 -15.25 7.70 22.87
C GLY A 92 -14.44 6.44 23.20
N VAL A 93 -13.38 6.14 22.44
CA VAL A 93 -12.48 5.00 22.69
C VAL A 93 -11.09 5.50 23.09
N SER A 94 -10.55 4.98 24.20
CA SER A 94 -9.16 5.21 24.58
C SER A 94 -8.24 4.38 23.67
N GLY A 95 -7.28 5.02 23.01
CA GLY A 95 -6.42 4.38 22.03
C GLY A 95 -7.03 4.35 20.62
N TYR A 96 -6.61 3.40 19.78
CA TYR A 96 -7.10 3.24 18.41
C TYR A 96 -7.11 1.77 17.99
N SER A 97 -7.86 1.43 16.94
CA SER A 97 -8.03 0.05 16.52
C SER A 97 -6.75 -0.54 15.91
N ALA A 98 -6.26 -1.68 16.46
CA ALA A 98 -5.24 -2.51 15.84
C ALA A 98 -5.84 -3.61 14.92
N ALA A 99 -7.17 -3.70 14.87
CA ALA A 99 -7.91 -4.66 14.07
C ALA A 99 -8.36 -4.05 12.72
N GLY A 100 -8.97 -4.84 11.87
CA GLY A 100 -9.53 -4.37 10.60
C GLY A 100 -8.49 -4.02 9.55
N THR A 101 -8.66 -2.85 8.93
CA THR A 101 -7.76 -2.31 7.90
C THR A 101 -6.33 -2.20 8.42
N ARG A 102 -5.39 -2.73 7.63
CA ARG A 102 -3.98 -2.78 8.01
C ARG A 102 -3.29 -1.46 7.73
N ASN A 103 -2.22 -1.18 8.49
CA ASN A 103 -1.34 -0.04 8.23
C ASN A 103 -0.96 0.03 6.75
N VAL A 104 -1.11 1.17 6.12
CA VAL A 104 -0.71 1.39 4.73
C VAL A 104 0.82 1.45 4.67
N SER A 105 1.43 0.49 3.98
CA SER A 105 2.89 0.40 3.86
C SER A 105 3.38 1.05 2.57
N ALA A 106 4.60 1.61 2.60
CA ALA A 106 5.18 2.25 1.42
C ALA A 106 6.71 2.05 1.36
N CYS A 107 7.29 2.05 0.17
CA CYS A 107 8.74 2.16 0.05
C CYS A 107 9.19 3.58 0.42
N ILE A 108 10.50 3.81 0.55
CA ILE A 108 11.07 5.12 0.94
C ILE A 108 10.67 6.26 -0.02
N GLY A 109 10.26 5.96 -1.24
CA GLY A 109 9.84 6.95 -2.21
C GLY A 109 10.94 7.95 -2.57
N ASN A 110 10.53 9.09 -3.14
CA ASN A 110 11.47 10.12 -3.55
C ASN A 110 11.97 11.01 -2.39
N ALA A 111 11.71 10.63 -1.15
CA ALA A 111 12.42 11.20 -0.01
C ALA A 111 13.94 10.92 -0.09
N VAL A 112 14.32 9.74 -0.65
CA VAL A 112 15.70 9.31 -0.83
C VAL A 112 15.95 8.69 -2.20
N CYS A 113 15.03 7.86 -2.71
CA CYS A 113 15.24 7.07 -3.91
C CYS A 113 15.12 7.90 -5.20
N PRO A 114 16.18 8.00 -6.04
CA PRO A 114 16.15 8.78 -7.28
C PRO A 114 15.19 8.20 -8.34
N PHE A 115 14.87 6.90 -8.28
CA PHE A 115 13.96 6.25 -9.22
C PHE A 115 12.49 6.45 -8.89
N ALA A 116 12.17 6.90 -7.68
CA ALA A 116 10.78 7.09 -7.28
C ALA A 116 10.16 8.31 -7.95
N ASN A 117 8.92 8.16 -8.38
CA ASN A 117 8.19 9.18 -9.13
C ASN A 117 7.33 10.08 -8.23
N TYR A 118 7.21 9.76 -6.93
CA TYR A 118 6.42 10.54 -5.97
C TYR A 118 6.82 10.28 -4.52
N LYS A 119 6.29 11.08 -3.58
CA LYS A 119 6.43 10.89 -2.13
C LYS A 119 5.44 9.86 -1.65
N THR A 120 5.90 8.64 -1.50
CA THR A 120 5.06 7.47 -1.14
C THR A 120 4.45 7.60 0.25
N SER A 121 5.19 8.16 1.21
CA SER A 121 4.71 8.40 2.57
C SER A 121 3.52 9.36 2.64
N ASP A 122 3.56 10.45 1.85
CA ASP A 122 2.49 11.44 1.85
C ASP A 122 1.19 10.85 1.28
N PHE A 123 1.30 10.08 0.21
CA PHE A 123 0.13 9.42 -0.36
C PHE A 123 -0.40 8.28 0.55
N ALA A 124 0.50 7.54 1.20
CA ALA A 124 0.11 6.53 2.19
C ALA A 124 -0.68 7.14 3.35
N LYS A 125 -0.26 8.32 3.87
CA LYS A 125 -0.99 9.05 4.91
C LYS A 125 -2.37 9.51 4.43
N LYS A 126 -2.50 10.03 3.20
CA LYS A 126 -3.79 10.42 2.61
C LYS A 126 -4.75 9.23 2.53
N ILE A 127 -4.27 8.08 2.04
CA ILE A 127 -5.08 6.86 1.97
C ILE A 127 -5.47 6.41 3.37
N GLU A 128 -4.52 6.34 4.31
CA GLU A 128 -4.79 5.93 5.69
C GLU A 128 -5.89 6.78 6.31
N LYS A 129 -5.84 8.11 6.15
CA LYS A 129 -6.88 9.02 6.65
C LYS A 129 -8.25 8.77 6.04
N ALA A 130 -8.30 8.41 4.76
CA ALA A 130 -9.56 8.15 4.07
C ALA A 130 -10.23 6.82 4.49
N ILE A 131 -9.43 5.81 4.90
CA ILE A 131 -9.93 4.46 5.13
C ILE A 131 -9.93 4.00 6.58
N PHE A 132 -9.18 4.66 7.45
CA PHE A 132 -9.04 4.24 8.85
C PHE A 132 -9.74 5.24 9.80
N PRO A 133 -10.45 4.78 10.85
CA PRO A 133 -10.64 3.38 11.27
C PRO A 133 -11.66 2.60 10.41
N ASN A 134 -11.45 1.29 10.23
CA ASN A 134 -12.37 0.42 9.52
C ASN A 134 -12.13 -1.06 9.89
N ASP A 135 -13.18 -1.82 10.12
CA ASP A 135 -13.12 -3.22 10.57
C ASP A 135 -12.77 -4.20 9.43
N LEU A 136 -12.91 -3.81 8.18
CA LEU A 136 -12.60 -4.67 7.03
C LEU A 136 -11.10 -4.98 6.94
N HIS A 137 -10.77 -6.25 6.66
CA HIS A 137 -9.38 -6.71 6.57
C HIS A 137 -8.78 -6.42 5.19
N VAL A 138 -8.38 -5.19 4.96
CA VAL A 138 -7.77 -4.73 3.71
C VAL A 138 -6.30 -4.39 3.92
N LYS A 139 -5.47 -4.72 2.95
CA LYS A 139 -4.03 -4.46 2.90
C LYS A 139 -3.69 -3.61 1.69
N ILE A 140 -3.06 -2.49 1.92
CA ILE A 140 -2.62 -1.54 0.89
C ILE A 140 -1.12 -1.33 1.00
N ALA A 141 -0.44 -1.30 -0.14
CA ALA A 141 0.98 -0.98 -0.20
C ALA A 141 1.30 -0.10 -1.40
N LEU A 142 2.29 0.80 -1.21
CA LEU A 142 2.72 1.76 -2.21
C LEU A 142 4.20 1.58 -2.55
N THR A 143 4.53 1.73 -3.83
CA THR A 143 5.92 1.80 -4.30
C THR A 143 6.14 2.97 -5.23
N GLY A 144 7.31 3.61 -5.14
CA GLY A 144 7.62 4.83 -5.87
C GLY A 144 7.82 4.65 -7.38
N CYS A 145 8.08 3.43 -7.84
CA CYS A 145 8.34 3.11 -9.25
C CYS A 145 8.09 1.62 -9.54
N PRO A 146 8.09 1.19 -10.82
CA PRO A 146 7.86 -0.21 -11.21
C PRO A 146 8.88 -1.25 -10.74
N ASN A 147 9.97 -0.87 -10.05
CA ASN A 147 10.88 -1.84 -9.40
C ASN A 147 10.20 -2.61 -8.25
N ASP A 148 9.07 -2.10 -7.77
CA ASP A 148 8.23 -2.76 -6.77
C ASP A 148 8.98 -3.29 -5.53
N CYS A 149 9.83 -2.44 -4.94
CA CYS A 149 10.60 -2.80 -3.73
C CYS A 149 9.69 -3.17 -2.54
N ALA A 150 8.49 -2.57 -2.45
CA ALA A 150 7.51 -2.85 -1.41
C ALA A 150 6.65 -4.10 -1.70
N LYS A 151 6.84 -4.79 -2.84
CA LYS A 151 6.09 -5.99 -3.24
C LYS A 151 4.58 -5.76 -3.20
N VAL A 152 4.15 -4.64 -3.77
CA VAL A 152 2.76 -4.17 -3.68
C VAL A 152 1.76 -5.16 -4.28
N ARG A 153 2.18 -5.96 -5.28
CA ARG A 153 1.34 -7.01 -5.88
C ARG A 153 0.95 -8.15 -4.92
N MET A 154 1.54 -8.20 -3.73
CA MET A 154 1.17 -9.17 -2.69
C MET A 154 0.03 -8.68 -1.78
N HIS A 155 -0.59 -7.55 -2.11
CA HIS A 155 -1.58 -6.86 -1.30
C HIS A 155 -2.93 -6.75 -2.02
N ASP A 156 -3.99 -6.53 -1.25
CA ASP A 156 -5.35 -6.34 -1.81
C ASP A 156 -5.37 -5.14 -2.78
N PHE A 157 -4.62 -4.08 -2.44
CA PHE A 157 -4.31 -2.97 -3.34
C PHE A 157 -2.81 -2.71 -3.38
N GLY A 158 -2.27 -2.59 -4.58
CA GLY A 158 -0.91 -2.17 -4.84
C GLY A 158 -0.87 -0.91 -5.70
N ILE A 159 -0.14 0.11 -5.25
CA ILE A 159 -0.03 1.38 -5.95
C ILE A 159 1.42 1.58 -6.39
N ILE A 160 1.62 1.70 -7.69
CA ILE A 160 2.95 1.81 -8.32
C ILE A 160 3.06 3.18 -8.98
N GLY A 161 4.03 3.99 -8.55
CA GLY A 161 4.28 5.29 -9.14
C GLY A 161 4.81 5.21 -10.56
N MET A 162 4.26 6.06 -11.42
CA MET A 162 4.63 6.15 -12.83
C MET A 162 4.95 7.60 -13.19
N THR A 163 5.72 7.80 -14.25
CA THR A 163 5.93 9.10 -14.89
C THR A 163 5.83 8.97 -16.39
N GLU A 164 5.28 9.96 -17.04
CA GLU A 164 5.40 10.09 -18.49
C GLU A 164 6.66 10.89 -18.79
N PRO A 165 7.72 10.27 -19.36
CA PRO A 165 8.94 10.99 -19.68
C PRO A 165 8.67 12.08 -20.72
N GLN A 166 9.03 13.31 -20.39
CA GLN A 166 9.00 14.44 -21.31
C GLN A 166 10.37 14.56 -21.98
N TYR A 167 10.40 14.75 -23.29
CA TYR A 167 11.64 14.81 -24.08
C TYR A 167 11.83 16.16 -24.72
N ASP A 168 12.96 16.79 -24.41
CA ASP A 168 13.43 18.03 -25.02
C ASP A 168 14.60 17.69 -25.98
N GLU A 169 14.31 17.70 -27.27
CA GLU A 169 15.28 17.39 -28.31
C GLU A 169 16.45 18.37 -28.34
N SER A 170 16.22 19.65 -28.02
CA SER A 170 17.26 20.69 -28.07
C SER A 170 18.41 20.44 -27.07
N ARG A 171 18.15 19.70 -26.02
CA ARG A 171 19.11 19.32 -24.99
C ARG A 171 19.75 17.95 -25.23
N CYS A 172 19.29 17.21 -26.23
CA CYS A 172 19.76 15.86 -26.46
C CYS A 172 21.06 15.84 -27.27
N VAL A 173 22.09 15.23 -26.73
CA VAL A 173 23.39 15.01 -27.39
C VAL A 173 23.52 13.62 -28.01
N ASN A 174 22.42 12.91 -28.17
CA ASN A 174 22.31 11.57 -28.77
C ASN A 174 23.28 10.52 -28.18
N CYS A 175 23.60 10.62 -26.89
CA CYS A 175 24.51 9.67 -26.21
C CYS A 175 23.88 8.28 -25.99
N GLN A 176 22.59 8.10 -26.22
CA GLN A 176 21.81 6.87 -26.12
C GLN A 176 21.80 6.20 -24.72
N ALA A 177 22.23 6.90 -23.66
CA ALA A 177 22.23 6.34 -22.30
C ALA A 177 20.84 5.92 -21.85
N CYS A 178 19.80 6.68 -22.20
CA CYS A 178 18.39 6.38 -21.93
C CYS A 178 17.91 5.11 -22.67
N VAL A 179 18.30 4.92 -23.92
CA VAL A 179 17.94 3.73 -24.73
C VAL A 179 18.58 2.48 -24.14
N ARG A 180 19.89 2.53 -23.84
CA ARG A 180 20.60 1.40 -23.20
C ARG A 180 19.99 1.05 -21.84
N ALA A 181 19.65 2.05 -21.02
CA ALA A 181 19.03 1.82 -19.73
C ALA A 181 17.63 1.20 -19.86
N CYS A 182 16.81 1.65 -20.83
CA CYS A 182 15.49 1.10 -21.09
C CYS A 182 15.56 -0.36 -21.56
N LYS A 183 16.52 -0.71 -22.42
CA LYS A 183 16.76 -2.10 -22.86
C LYS A 183 17.23 -2.98 -21.70
N LYS A 184 18.13 -2.48 -20.84
CA LYS A 184 18.64 -3.24 -19.69
C LYS A 184 17.53 -3.65 -18.71
N LEU A 185 16.48 -2.84 -18.57
CA LEU A 185 15.29 -3.18 -17.80
C LEU A 185 14.29 -4.07 -18.53
N SER A 186 14.66 -4.59 -19.70
CA SER A 186 13.79 -5.43 -20.55
C SER A 186 12.49 -4.74 -20.98
N VAL A 187 12.41 -3.41 -20.93
CA VAL A 187 11.24 -2.63 -21.39
C VAL A 187 11.35 -2.34 -22.89
N GLY A 188 12.51 -1.82 -23.34
CA GLY A 188 12.77 -1.58 -24.76
C GLY A 188 11.82 -0.57 -25.42
N ALA A 189 11.29 0.38 -24.66
CA ALA A 189 10.35 1.39 -25.15
C ALA A 189 11.01 2.58 -25.86
N LEU A 190 12.35 2.68 -25.81
CA LEU A 190 13.11 3.74 -26.45
C LEU A 190 13.97 3.20 -27.58
N SER A 191 13.92 3.86 -28.74
CA SER A 191 14.76 3.62 -29.91
C SER A 191 15.43 4.90 -30.39
N VAL A 192 16.34 4.77 -31.37
CA VAL A 192 16.92 5.89 -32.10
C VAL A 192 16.43 5.79 -33.53
N GLU A 193 15.83 6.84 -34.03
CA GLU A 193 15.35 6.96 -35.41
C GLU A 193 15.78 8.32 -35.92
N ASN A 194 16.50 8.36 -37.04
CA ASN A 194 17.02 9.60 -37.63
C ASN A 194 17.74 10.51 -36.63
N TYR A 195 18.63 9.93 -35.81
CA TYR A 195 19.39 10.62 -34.75
C TYR A 195 18.52 11.19 -33.60
N LYS A 196 17.22 10.89 -33.55
CA LYS A 196 16.31 11.32 -32.50
C LYS A 196 15.89 10.14 -31.60
N ILE A 197 15.63 10.43 -30.35
CA ILE A 197 15.10 9.42 -29.44
C ILE A 197 13.58 9.34 -29.61
N VAL A 198 13.11 8.17 -29.98
CA VAL A 198 11.67 7.88 -30.15
C VAL A 198 11.20 6.99 -29.01
N ARG A 199 10.01 7.29 -28.49
CA ARG A 199 9.37 6.52 -27.43
C ARG A 199 8.13 5.79 -27.94
N ASN A 200 8.13 4.47 -27.82
CA ASN A 200 6.93 3.67 -27.97
C ASN A 200 6.11 3.78 -26.67
N THR A 201 4.95 4.42 -26.74
CA THR A 201 4.07 4.69 -25.58
C THR A 201 3.40 3.42 -25.05
N GLU A 202 3.12 2.44 -25.87
CA GLU A 202 2.50 1.18 -25.48
C GLU A 202 3.44 0.28 -24.66
N LYS A 203 4.73 0.28 -25.03
CA LYS A 203 5.76 -0.46 -24.30
C LYS A 203 6.23 0.27 -23.03
N CYS A 204 6.00 1.58 -22.94
CA CYS A 204 6.52 2.39 -21.85
C CYS A 204 5.76 2.12 -20.55
N ILE A 205 6.44 1.57 -19.54
CA ILE A 205 5.88 1.30 -18.20
C ILE A 205 5.97 2.48 -17.24
N GLY A 206 6.38 3.66 -17.68
CA GLY A 206 6.46 4.85 -16.83
C GLY A 206 7.50 4.77 -15.70
N CYS A 207 8.57 3.98 -15.84
CA CYS A 207 9.54 3.78 -14.76
C CYS A 207 10.47 4.97 -14.49
N GLY A 208 10.60 5.91 -15.44
CA GLY A 208 11.45 7.11 -15.29
C GLY A 208 12.95 6.86 -15.39
N VAL A 209 13.42 5.64 -15.73
CA VAL A 209 14.86 5.35 -15.83
C VAL A 209 15.57 6.22 -16.87
N CYS A 210 14.90 6.57 -17.96
CA CYS A 210 15.41 7.47 -18.99
C CYS A 210 15.71 8.87 -18.46
N VAL A 211 14.93 9.35 -17.50
CA VAL A 211 15.15 10.62 -16.83
C VAL A 211 16.42 10.57 -15.98
N GLU A 212 16.57 9.51 -15.16
CA GLU A 212 17.73 9.34 -14.27
C GLU A 212 19.04 9.12 -15.01
N LYS A 213 19.00 8.56 -16.20
CA LYS A 213 20.19 8.25 -17.00
C LYS A 213 20.52 9.30 -18.03
N CYS A 214 19.73 10.38 -18.15
CA CYS A 214 19.97 11.45 -19.10
C CYS A 214 20.97 12.48 -18.54
N PRO A 215 22.22 12.54 -19.05
CA PRO A 215 23.24 13.44 -18.50
C PRO A 215 22.93 14.92 -18.75
N THR A 216 22.23 15.22 -19.84
CA THR A 216 21.86 16.59 -20.23
C THR A 216 20.48 17.02 -19.75
N ARG A 217 19.77 16.12 -19.04
CA ARG A 217 18.36 16.33 -18.62
C ARG A 217 17.43 16.64 -19.80
N ALA A 218 17.72 16.09 -20.99
CA ALA A 218 16.80 16.12 -22.12
C ALA A 218 15.51 15.32 -21.81
N PHE A 219 15.57 14.32 -20.94
CA PHE A 219 14.39 13.70 -20.35
C PHE A 219 14.09 14.26 -18.96
N THR A 220 12.84 14.61 -18.73
CA THR A 220 12.33 15.04 -17.42
C THR A 220 11.07 14.25 -17.07
N ARG A 221 10.68 14.26 -15.77
CA ARG A 221 9.39 13.69 -15.33
C ARG A 221 8.25 14.63 -15.72
N SER A 222 7.08 14.04 -15.98
CA SER A 222 5.84 14.83 -16.07
C SER A 222 5.58 15.60 -14.78
N LYS A 223 4.91 16.75 -14.92
CA LYS A 223 4.42 17.53 -13.76
C LYS A 223 3.33 16.75 -13.03
N GLU A 224 2.42 16.17 -13.79
CA GLU A 224 1.35 15.30 -13.31
C GLU A 224 1.93 14.00 -12.77
N LYS A 225 1.38 13.56 -11.65
CA LYS A 225 1.72 12.27 -11.04
C LYS A 225 0.76 11.21 -11.53
N TYR A 226 1.30 10.13 -12.00
CA TYR A 226 0.53 8.99 -12.46
C TYR A 226 0.84 7.74 -11.67
N TYR A 227 -0.13 6.87 -11.61
CA TYR A 227 -0.05 5.64 -10.84
C TYR A 227 -0.65 4.47 -11.62
N LYS A 228 -0.13 3.29 -11.33
CA LYS A 228 -0.77 2.03 -11.66
C LYS A 228 -1.39 1.47 -10.39
N LEU A 229 -2.66 1.12 -10.45
CA LEU A 229 -3.36 0.40 -9.41
C LEU A 229 -3.42 -1.09 -9.74
N THR A 230 -2.88 -1.92 -8.85
CA THR A 230 -3.03 -3.38 -8.89
C THR A 230 -3.99 -3.82 -7.80
N ILE A 231 -4.74 -4.87 -8.02
CA ILE A 231 -5.78 -5.31 -7.11
C ILE A 231 -5.73 -6.81 -6.83
N MET A 232 -6.31 -7.22 -5.68
CA MET A 232 -6.62 -8.59 -5.29
C MET A 232 -5.42 -9.50 -5.08
N GLY A 233 -4.22 -8.95 -4.80
CA GLY A 233 -3.07 -9.74 -4.39
C GLY A 233 -3.24 -10.32 -3.00
N ARG A 234 -2.82 -11.57 -2.83
CA ARG A 234 -2.76 -12.26 -1.54
C ARG A 234 -1.75 -13.40 -1.61
N THR A 235 -0.96 -13.60 -0.58
CA THR A 235 0.10 -14.61 -0.55
C THR A 235 -0.01 -15.58 0.63
N GLY A 236 -1.00 -15.36 1.51
CA GLY A 236 -1.20 -16.19 2.69
C GLY A 236 -2.18 -17.34 2.46
N LYS A 237 -1.97 -18.46 3.16
CA LYS A 237 -2.87 -19.64 3.21
C LYS A 237 -3.03 -20.33 1.84
N LYS A 238 -4.26 -20.74 1.52
CA LYS A 238 -4.62 -21.38 0.25
C LYS A 238 -4.76 -20.36 -0.89
N ASN A 239 -4.49 -20.80 -2.10
CA ASN A 239 -4.62 -20.03 -3.34
C ASN A 239 -3.89 -18.67 -3.31
N PRO A 240 -2.55 -18.66 -3.10
CA PRO A 240 -1.76 -17.45 -3.22
C PRO A 240 -1.81 -16.93 -4.66
N ARG A 241 -1.92 -15.60 -4.81
CA ARG A 241 -1.89 -14.95 -6.12
C ARG A 241 -1.34 -13.54 -6.02
N LEU A 242 -0.69 -13.09 -7.08
CA LEU A 242 -0.22 -11.71 -7.20
C LEU A 242 -1.36 -10.82 -7.70
N GLY A 243 -1.36 -9.58 -7.27
CA GLY A 243 -2.30 -8.56 -7.74
C GLY A 243 -2.10 -8.25 -9.22
N GLU A 244 -3.21 -8.14 -9.93
CA GLU A 244 -3.24 -7.82 -11.36
C GLU A 244 -3.45 -6.32 -11.60
N ASP A 245 -2.97 -5.83 -12.75
CA ASP A 245 -3.15 -4.44 -13.15
C ASP A 245 -4.65 -4.18 -13.39
N PHE A 246 -5.20 -3.18 -12.72
CA PHE A 246 -6.58 -2.76 -12.87
C PHE A 246 -6.69 -1.44 -13.62
N ILE A 247 -6.00 -0.41 -13.11
CA ILE A 247 -5.94 0.90 -13.75
C ILE A 247 -4.47 1.27 -13.98
N ILE A 248 -4.16 1.77 -15.17
CA ILE A 248 -2.83 2.28 -15.53
C ILE A 248 -2.99 3.76 -15.88
N TRP A 249 -2.07 4.62 -15.45
CA TRP A 249 -2.11 6.08 -15.60
C TRP A 249 -3.25 6.76 -14.84
N ALA A 250 -3.60 6.24 -13.66
CA ALA A 250 -4.54 6.87 -12.75
C ALA A 250 -3.91 8.05 -11.98
N ASP A 251 -4.73 8.94 -11.43
CA ASP A 251 -4.36 9.97 -10.45
C ASP A 251 -4.67 9.55 -9.01
N GLU A 252 -4.24 10.37 -8.03
CA GLU A 252 -4.41 10.08 -6.59
C GLU A 252 -5.89 10.04 -6.18
N GLU A 253 -6.70 10.95 -6.67
CA GLU A 253 -8.12 11.10 -6.27
C GLU A 253 -8.93 9.91 -6.73
N ASN A 254 -8.72 9.50 -7.98
CA ASN A 254 -9.37 8.32 -8.54
C ASN A 254 -8.99 7.04 -7.79
N ILE A 255 -7.72 6.87 -7.41
CA ILE A 255 -7.28 5.72 -6.63
C ILE A 255 -7.96 5.69 -5.26
N ILE A 256 -8.01 6.82 -4.54
CA ILE A 256 -8.68 6.89 -3.24
C ILE A 256 -10.17 6.56 -3.40
N LYS A 257 -10.83 7.10 -4.41
CA LYS A 257 -12.25 6.86 -4.68
C LYS A 257 -12.53 5.38 -4.99
N ILE A 258 -11.70 4.76 -5.82
CA ILE A 258 -11.79 3.31 -6.12
C ILE A 258 -11.62 2.47 -4.86
N ILE A 259 -10.66 2.82 -4.01
CA ILE A 259 -10.46 2.13 -2.73
C ILE A 259 -11.72 2.26 -1.86
N LEU A 260 -12.26 3.47 -1.67
CA LEU A 260 -13.46 3.71 -0.87
C LEU A 260 -14.69 2.98 -1.43
N ASN A 261 -14.87 2.98 -2.73
CA ASN A 261 -15.94 2.22 -3.39
C ASN A 261 -15.78 0.71 -3.18
N THR A 262 -14.54 0.22 -3.23
CA THR A 262 -14.26 -1.21 -2.92
C THR A 262 -14.56 -1.56 -1.46
N TYR A 263 -14.40 -0.63 -0.52
CA TYR A 263 -14.84 -0.85 0.87
C TYR A 263 -16.37 -1.00 0.96
N LYS A 264 -17.13 -0.20 0.19
CA LYS A 264 -18.59 -0.33 0.11
C LYS A 264 -18.98 -1.69 -0.49
N PHE A 265 -18.37 -2.05 -1.63
CA PHE A 265 -18.54 -3.37 -2.26
C PHE A 265 -18.25 -4.51 -1.28
N THR A 266 -17.14 -4.43 -0.56
CA THR A 266 -16.76 -5.47 0.41
C THR A 266 -17.78 -5.59 1.55
N LYS A 267 -18.31 -4.48 2.05
CA LYS A 267 -19.36 -4.48 3.09
C LYS A 267 -20.64 -5.14 2.61
N GLU A 268 -21.02 -4.91 1.36
CA GLU A 268 -22.23 -5.47 0.76
C GLU A 268 -22.12 -6.99 0.53
N TYR A 269 -20.97 -7.41 -0.02
CA TYR A 269 -20.81 -8.78 -0.52
C TYR A 269 -20.00 -9.72 0.38
N ILE A 270 -19.47 -9.26 1.51
CA ILE A 270 -18.76 -10.14 2.45
C ILE A 270 -19.65 -11.27 2.92
N ALA A 271 -19.14 -12.51 2.92
CA ALA A 271 -19.92 -13.67 3.36
C ALA A 271 -20.33 -13.53 4.84
N LYS A 272 -21.62 -13.78 5.16
CA LYS A 272 -22.16 -13.66 6.53
C LYS A 272 -21.47 -14.60 7.51
N ASP A 273 -21.01 -15.75 7.03
CA ASP A 273 -20.28 -16.78 7.76
C ASP A 273 -18.75 -16.66 7.66
N ALA A 274 -18.24 -15.57 7.07
CA ALA A 274 -16.80 -15.35 6.94
C ALA A 274 -16.09 -15.48 8.29
N PRO A 275 -15.05 -16.32 8.43
CA PRO A 275 -14.37 -16.58 9.69
C PRO A 275 -13.86 -15.29 10.36
N GLY A 276 -14.44 -14.95 11.51
CA GLY A 276 -14.12 -13.72 12.24
C GLY A 276 -14.49 -12.43 11.48
N GLY A 277 -15.48 -12.48 10.58
CA GLY A 277 -15.91 -11.35 9.76
C GLY A 277 -14.87 -10.89 8.75
N LYS A 278 -13.98 -11.78 8.29
CA LYS A 278 -12.85 -11.44 7.44
C LYS A 278 -12.83 -12.27 6.18
N GLU A 279 -13.06 -11.63 5.06
CA GLU A 279 -12.91 -12.19 3.74
C GLU A 279 -11.96 -11.26 2.93
N HIS A 280 -11.06 -11.84 2.14
CA HIS A 280 -10.23 -11.05 1.22
C HIS A 280 -11.05 -10.62 0.00
N ILE A 281 -10.81 -9.41 -0.48
CA ILE A 281 -11.50 -8.84 -1.64
C ILE A 281 -11.50 -9.82 -2.83
N GLY A 282 -10.37 -10.44 -3.11
CA GLY A 282 -10.25 -11.38 -4.21
C GLY A 282 -11.17 -12.62 -4.09
N TYR A 283 -11.50 -13.11 -2.88
CA TYR A 283 -12.48 -14.19 -2.71
C TYR A 283 -13.91 -13.72 -2.98
N ILE A 284 -14.22 -12.49 -2.53
CA ILE A 284 -15.53 -11.89 -2.78
C ILE A 284 -15.73 -11.74 -4.29
N VAL A 285 -14.72 -11.22 -5.00
CA VAL A 285 -14.79 -11.03 -6.45
C VAL A 285 -14.86 -12.37 -7.21
N ASP A 286 -14.14 -13.40 -6.76
CA ASP A 286 -14.24 -14.75 -7.34
C ASP A 286 -15.66 -15.30 -7.27
N ARG A 287 -16.40 -14.98 -6.21
CA ARG A 287 -17.77 -15.43 -5.96
C ARG A 287 -18.84 -14.57 -6.63
N VAL A 288 -18.67 -13.26 -6.64
CA VAL A 288 -19.63 -12.27 -7.14
C VAL A 288 -19.46 -11.98 -8.63
N GLY A 289 -18.23 -12.04 -9.13
CA GLY A 289 -17.85 -11.72 -10.49
C GLY A 289 -17.09 -10.40 -10.60
N PHE A 290 -16.20 -10.34 -11.57
CA PHE A 290 -15.35 -9.16 -11.80
C PHE A 290 -16.13 -7.96 -12.36
N ASP A 291 -17.14 -8.20 -13.20
CA ASP A 291 -17.94 -7.14 -13.82
C ASP A 291 -18.73 -6.36 -12.77
N GLU A 292 -19.33 -7.06 -11.81
CA GLU A 292 -20.04 -6.42 -10.69
C GLU A 292 -19.05 -5.64 -9.80
N PHE A 293 -17.89 -6.22 -9.49
CA PHE A 293 -16.84 -5.50 -8.77
C PHE A 293 -16.42 -4.23 -9.52
N LYS A 294 -16.19 -4.32 -10.83
CA LYS A 294 -15.78 -3.20 -11.69
C LYS A 294 -16.81 -2.08 -11.66
N LYS A 295 -18.08 -2.42 -11.77
CA LYS A 295 -19.20 -1.47 -11.67
C LYS A 295 -19.17 -0.68 -10.35
N TRP A 296 -19.03 -1.37 -9.23
CA TRP A 296 -18.91 -0.72 -7.92
C TRP A 296 -17.63 0.11 -7.77
N ALA A 297 -16.50 -0.47 -8.11
CA ALA A 297 -15.20 0.18 -7.94
C ALA A 297 -15.07 1.49 -8.73
N LEU A 298 -15.67 1.55 -9.91
CA LEU A 298 -15.61 2.70 -10.82
C LEU A 298 -16.79 3.67 -10.68
N ASP A 299 -17.72 3.43 -9.75
CA ASP A 299 -18.87 4.31 -9.56
C ASP A 299 -18.46 5.75 -9.27
N GLY A 300 -18.91 6.67 -10.15
CA GLY A 300 -18.61 8.09 -10.10
C GLY A 300 -17.12 8.44 -10.21
N VAL A 301 -16.26 7.57 -10.75
CA VAL A 301 -14.85 7.85 -11.02
C VAL A 301 -14.71 8.46 -12.41
N GLU A 302 -14.10 9.64 -12.48
CA GLU A 302 -13.86 10.36 -13.74
C GLU A 302 -12.37 10.27 -14.09
N PHE A 303 -12.05 9.54 -15.15
CA PHE A 303 -10.67 9.33 -15.56
C PHE A 303 -10.17 10.37 -16.55
N GLY A 304 -8.92 10.78 -16.38
CA GLY A 304 -8.22 11.55 -17.40
C GLY A 304 -8.00 10.73 -18.69
N PRO A 305 -7.68 11.39 -19.81
CA PRO A 305 -7.65 10.78 -21.15
C PRO A 305 -6.58 9.70 -21.32
N LYS A 306 -5.63 9.59 -20.39
CA LYS A 306 -4.54 8.58 -20.44
C LYS A 306 -4.85 7.31 -19.66
N ALA A 307 -5.86 7.33 -18.83
CA ALA A 307 -6.18 6.19 -17.99
C ALA A 307 -6.59 4.97 -18.82
N ILE A 308 -5.98 3.85 -18.53
CA ILE A 308 -6.29 2.56 -19.15
C ILE A 308 -6.93 1.67 -18.10
N ILE A 309 -8.18 1.31 -18.30
CA ILE A 309 -8.93 0.42 -17.43
C ILE A 309 -8.86 -0.99 -18.02
N LYS A 310 -8.48 -1.97 -17.21
CA LYS A 310 -8.47 -3.37 -17.66
C LYS A 310 -9.88 -3.95 -17.60
N ASP A 311 -10.28 -4.62 -18.68
CA ASP A 311 -11.60 -5.24 -18.78
C ASP A 311 -11.69 -6.55 -18.01
N ARG A 312 -10.55 -7.21 -17.79
CA ARG A 312 -10.47 -8.48 -17.09
C ARG A 312 -9.22 -8.55 -16.22
N VAL A 313 -9.32 -9.29 -15.15
CA VAL A 313 -8.20 -9.67 -14.27
C VAL A 313 -8.03 -11.17 -14.41
N TYR A 314 -6.84 -11.59 -14.83
CA TYR A 314 -6.50 -12.99 -15.02
C TYR A 314 -5.61 -13.46 -13.87
N TRP A 315 -6.03 -14.53 -13.21
CA TRP A 315 -5.23 -15.15 -12.18
C TRP A 315 -4.26 -16.17 -12.79
N ASN A 316 -2.97 -15.87 -12.80
CA ASN A 316 -1.93 -16.82 -13.14
C ASN A 316 -1.45 -17.62 -11.92
N GLY A 317 -2.20 -17.60 -10.84
CA GLY A 317 -1.87 -18.33 -9.62
C GLY A 317 -2.25 -19.79 -9.69
N ILE A 318 -1.49 -20.63 -9.00
CA ILE A 318 -1.84 -22.03 -8.79
C ILE A 318 -3.11 -22.09 -7.94
N ASN A 319 -4.15 -22.73 -8.46
CA ASN A 319 -5.35 -23.03 -7.70
C ASN A 319 -5.16 -24.36 -6.98
N PHE A 320 -4.74 -24.32 -5.72
CA PHE A 320 -4.53 -25.54 -4.93
C PHE A 320 -5.79 -26.38 -4.69
N ASN A 321 -6.98 -25.80 -4.87
CA ASN A 321 -8.23 -26.56 -4.74
C ASN A 321 -8.52 -27.45 -5.96
N SER A 322 -7.88 -27.21 -7.10
CA SER A 322 -8.02 -28.08 -8.30
C SER A 322 -7.06 -29.27 -8.27
N ILE A 323 -6.06 -29.26 -7.40
CA ILE A 323 -5.07 -30.35 -7.28
C ILE A 323 -5.61 -31.47 -6.38
N ASP A 324 -6.53 -31.16 -5.45
CA ASP A 324 -7.11 -32.13 -4.52
C ASP A 324 -8.26 -32.95 -5.15
N ASN A 325 -8.59 -32.71 -6.44
CA ASN A 325 -9.72 -33.37 -7.16
C ASN A 325 -9.28 -34.22 -8.38
N GLU A 326 -7.96 -34.42 -8.58
CA GLU A 326 -7.40 -35.43 -9.49
C GLU A 326 -6.74 -36.56 -8.68
#